data_3b0120e629e3f8f3b64d97f7a9568b47
#
_entry.id   3b0120e629e3f8f3b64d97f7a9568b47
#
_cell.length_a   1.000
_cell.length_b   1.000
_cell.length_c   1.000
_cell.angle_alpha   90.00
_cell.angle_beta   90.00
_cell.angle_gamma   90.00
#
_symmetry.space_group_name_H-M   'P 1'
#
loop_
_entity.id
_entity.type
_entity.pdbx_description
1 polymer ?
#
loop_
_entity_poly.entity_id
_entity_poly.type
_entity_poly.pdbx_seq_one_letter_code
_entity_poly.pdbx_strand_id
1 'polypeptide(L)'
;MTRTARAILRKDLRIELRTKESVPAMTLFAITVYVLFHFGLDRDSLDGELASGVLWVTLLLAAVIGVSRLFAAEREQGGIDGLLLAPVDQTALFVAKAAAMFLFLTAVELVAVPAFALLLLGPGLGGALPELLAVLALGNLGIAALGALVAALAAETRAHELIVPLLLLPLLVPVLIACAQATEPLMRQEAVAEDLGRWIGLLSLYDVVFVLLSVAVFDFLFED
;
A
#
# COMPACT_ATOMS: atom_id res chain seq x y z
N MET A 1 18.70 8.10 -14.09
CA MET A 1 17.93 7.25 -13.19
C MET A 1 17.70 7.85 -11.79
N THR A 2 18.63 7.85 -10.85
CA THR A 2 18.40 8.29 -9.44
C THR A 2 18.00 9.77 -9.27
N ARG A 3 18.56 10.70 -10.05
CA ARG A 3 18.21 12.13 -9.99
C ARG A 3 16.77 12.38 -10.50
N THR A 4 16.38 11.71 -11.57
CA THR A 4 15.05 11.82 -12.17
C THR A 4 13.99 11.24 -11.24
N ALA A 5 14.18 10.02 -10.73
CA ALA A 5 13.28 9.40 -9.77
C ALA A 5 13.08 10.28 -8.51
N ARG A 6 14.17 10.83 -7.96
CA ARG A 6 14.10 11.73 -6.81
C ARG A 6 13.35 13.04 -7.11
N ALA A 7 13.50 13.60 -8.33
CA ALA A 7 12.77 14.80 -8.72
C ALA A 7 11.28 14.56 -8.81
N ILE A 8 10.86 13.44 -9.44
CA ILE A 8 9.45 13.03 -9.55
C ILE A 8 8.87 12.76 -8.16
N LEU A 9 9.53 11.95 -7.34
CA LEU A 9 9.10 11.67 -5.99
C LEU A 9 8.90 12.95 -5.17
N ARG A 10 9.88 13.88 -5.24
CA ARG A 10 9.78 15.16 -4.53
C ARG A 10 8.63 16.02 -5.02
N LYS A 11 8.30 15.96 -6.33
CA LYS A 11 7.13 16.62 -6.91
C LYS A 11 5.86 16.02 -6.31
N ASP A 12 5.70 14.69 -6.34
CA ASP A 12 4.51 14.00 -5.85
C ASP A 12 4.27 14.24 -4.35
N LEU A 13 5.32 14.15 -3.54
CA LEU A 13 5.25 14.46 -2.11
C LEU A 13 4.86 15.92 -1.85
N ARG A 14 5.36 16.88 -2.65
CA ARG A 14 4.99 18.30 -2.51
C ARG A 14 3.52 18.54 -2.91
N ILE A 15 3.05 17.87 -3.95
CA ILE A 15 1.64 17.94 -4.35
C ILE A 15 0.79 17.43 -3.21
N GLU A 16 1.05 16.24 -2.68
CA GLU A 16 0.30 15.65 -1.58
C GLU A 16 0.31 16.53 -0.32
N LEU A 17 1.47 17.08 0.06
CA LEU A 17 1.57 17.99 1.21
C LEU A 17 0.77 19.29 1.03
N ARG A 18 0.55 19.71 -0.22
CA ARG A 18 -0.20 20.93 -0.55
C ARG A 18 -1.69 20.66 -0.70
N THR A 19 -2.08 19.61 -1.41
CA THR A 19 -3.48 19.26 -1.68
C THR A 19 -4.12 18.50 -0.53
N LYS A 20 -3.35 17.64 0.15
CA LYS A 20 -3.79 16.78 1.26
C LYS A 20 -5.01 15.93 0.87
N GLU A 21 -4.94 15.31 -0.30
CA GLU A 21 -6.08 14.57 -0.85
C GLU A 21 -5.98 13.07 -0.62
N SER A 22 -4.79 12.45 -0.89
CA SER A 22 -4.65 11.00 -0.87
C SER A 22 -4.48 10.46 0.55
N VAL A 23 -3.46 10.92 1.27
CA VAL A 23 -3.14 10.42 2.61
C VAL A 23 -4.26 10.68 3.61
N PRO A 24 -4.87 11.89 3.69
CA PRO A 24 -6.02 12.12 4.57
C PRO A 24 -7.25 11.28 4.21
N ALA A 25 -7.55 11.08 2.91
CA ALA A 25 -8.68 10.25 2.49
C ALA A 25 -8.48 8.78 2.90
N MET A 26 -7.28 8.21 2.68
CA MET A 26 -6.92 6.87 3.09
C MET A 26 -7.00 6.70 4.62
N THR A 27 -6.45 7.68 5.37
CA THR A 27 -6.45 7.67 6.83
C THR A 27 -7.87 7.77 7.39
N LEU A 28 -8.69 8.68 6.86
CA LEU A 28 -10.07 8.84 7.29
C LEU A 28 -10.88 7.58 7.01
N PHE A 29 -10.67 6.95 5.84
CA PHE A 29 -11.29 5.66 5.51
C PHE A 29 -10.91 4.59 6.54
N ALA A 30 -9.62 4.43 6.84
CA ALA A 30 -9.15 3.41 7.80
C ALA A 30 -9.74 3.63 9.18
N ILE A 31 -9.72 4.87 9.70
CA ILE A 31 -10.32 5.21 10.99
C ILE A 31 -11.82 4.93 10.99
N THR A 32 -12.53 5.31 9.93
CA THR A 32 -13.98 5.07 9.82
C THR A 32 -14.29 3.58 9.88
N VAL A 33 -13.53 2.74 9.18
CA VAL A 33 -13.69 1.28 9.22
C VAL A 33 -13.46 0.75 10.64
N TYR A 34 -12.40 1.20 11.33
CA TYR A 34 -12.12 0.76 12.70
C TYR A 34 -13.21 1.19 13.68
N VAL A 35 -13.74 2.40 13.54
CA VAL A 35 -14.89 2.86 14.36
C VAL A 35 -16.13 2.01 14.08
N LEU A 36 -16.42 1.68 12.82
CA LEU A 36 -17.54 0.81 12.47
C LEU A 36 -17.37 -0.60 13.05
N PHE A 37 -16.17 -1.17 13.03
CA PHE A 37 -15.90 -2.46 13.65
C PHE A 37 -16.00 -2.39 15.18
N HIS A 38 -15.49 -1.33 15.81
CA HIS A 38 -15.55 -1.15 17.25
C HIS A 38 -16.99 -1.12 17.77
N PHE A 39 -17.88 -0.39 17.11
CA PHE A 39 -19.29 -0.30 17.52
C PHE A 39 -20.20 -1.37 16.90
N GLY A 40 -19.79 -1.98 15.78
CA GLY A 40 -20.59 -2.96 15.05
C GLY A 40 -20.39 -4.39 15.52
N LEU A 41 -19.25 -4.71 16.11
CA LEU A 41 -18.99 -5.99 16.72
C LEU A 41 -19.27 -5.85 18.23
N ASP A 42 -20.14 -6.71 18.75
CA ASP A 42 -20.45 -6.76 20.19
C ASP A 42 -19.32 -7.47 20.96
N ARG A 43 -18.11 -6.88 20.91
CA ARG A 43 -16.87 -7.40 21.50
C ARG A 43 -16.00 -6.26 22.01
N ASP A 44 -15.39 -6.47 23.18
CA ASP A 44 -14.50 -5.49 23.81
C ASP A 44 -13.14 -5.37 23.09
N SER A 45 -12.67 -6.44 22.43
CA SER A 45 -11.42 -6.47 21.66
C SER A 45 -11.45 -7.55 20.58
N LEU A 46 -10.62 -7.35 19.57
CA LEU A 46 -10.32 -8.35 18.54
C LEU A 46 -8.97 -9.00 18.83
N ASP A 47 -8.84 -10.26 18.50
CA ASP A 47 -7.61 -11.04 18.63
C ASP A 47 -7.35 -11.92 17.40
N GLY A 48 -6.10 -12.35 17.24
CA GLY A 48 -5.69 -13.35 16.27
C GLY A 48 -6.12 -13.04 14.84
N GLU A 49 -6.78 -14.03 14.24
CA GLU A 49 -7.18 -14.05 12.83
C GLU A 49 -8.13 -12.89 12.45
N LEU A 50 -9.07 -12.58 13.33
CA LEU A 50 -10.04 -11.50 13.08
C LEU A 50 -9.34 -10.12 13.13
N ALA A 51 -8.45 -9.91 14.10
CA ALA A 51 -7.72 -8.67 14.23
C ALA A 51 -6.78 -8.43 13.03
N SER A 52 -6.00 -9.45 12.66
CA SER A 52 -5.10 -9.37 11.50
C SER A 52 -5.88 -9.17 10.18
N GLY A 53 -6.99 -9.89 10.00
CA GLY A 53 -7.87 -9.74 8.84
C GLY A 53 -8.45 -8.33 8.72
N VAL A 54 -9.00 -7.77 9.80
CA VAL A 54 -9.53 -6.39 9.82
C VAL A 54 -8.45 -5.37 9.50
N LEU A 55 -7.25 -5.50 10.09
CA LEU A 55 -6.12 -4.61 9.81
C LEU A 55 -5.78 -4.61 8.32
N TRP A 56 -5.49 -5.78 7.75
CA TRP A 56 -5.01 -5.87 6.38
C TRP A 56 -6.06 -5.57 5.31
N VAL A 57 -7.32 -6.00 5.51
CA VAL A 57 -8.40 -5.63 4.59
C VAL A 57 -8.62 -4.12 4.60
N THR A 58 -8.56 -3.48 5.76
CA THR A 58 -8.71 -2.02 5.86
C THR A 58 -7.57 -1.29 5.16
N LEU A 59 -6.31 -1.71 5.39
CA LEU A 59 -5.14 -1.12 4.74
C LEU A 59 -5.16 -1.34 3.22
N LEU A 60 -5.59 -2.52 2.75
CA LEU A 60 -5.78 -2.78 1.32
C LEU A 60 -6.77 -1.83 0.68
N LEU A 61 -7.96 -1.70 1.27
CA LEU A 61 -9.00 -0.84 0.69
C LEU A 61 -8.59 0.64 0.74
N ALA A 62 -7.87 1.06 1.79
CA ALA A 62 -7.24 2.37 1.83
C ALA A 62 -6.19 2.52 0.72
N ALA A 63 -5.37 1.49 0.48
CA ALA A 63 -4.37 1.50 -0.60
C ALA A 63 -5.01 1.65 -1.99
N VAL A 64 -6.16 1.02 -2.25
CA VAL A 64 -6.92 1.19 -3.51
C VAL A 64 -7.26 2.66 -3.76
N ILE A 65 -7.65 3.41 -2.72
CA ILE A 65 -7.91 4.85 -2.81
C ILE A 65 -6.63 5.60 -3.21
N GLY A 66 -5.51 5.30 -2.57
CA GLY A 66 -4.23 5.93 -2.88
C GLY A 66 -3.72 5.62 -4.29
N VAL A 67 -3.81 4.36 -4.71
CA VAL A 67 -3.40 3.90 -6.05
C VAL A 67 -4.23 4.58 -7.13
N SER A 68 -5.54 4.71 -6.96
CA SER A 68 -6.44 5.39 -7.91
C SER A 68 -6.06 6.86 -8.13
N ARG A 69 -5.38 7.49 -7.16
CA ARG A 69 -4.94 8.89 -7.21
C ARG A 69 -3.49 9.07 -7.61
N LEU A 70 -2.72 7.99 -7.75
CA LEU A 70 -1.26 8.06 -7.93
C LEU A 70 -0.82 8.82 -9.20
N PHE A 71 -1.65 8.84 -10.25
CA PHE A 71 -1.45 9.58 -11.50
C PHE A 71 -2.47 10.71 -11.72
N ALA A 72 -3.24 11.09 -10.69
CA ALA A 72 -4.30 12.09 -10.84
C ALA A 72 -3.76 13.44 -11.31
N ALA A 73 -2.66 13.91 -10.73
CA ALA A 73 -2.05 15.19 -11.09
C ALA A 73 -1.58 15.23 -12.55
N GLU A 74 -1.01 14.14 -13.05
CA GLU A 74 -0.58 14.02 -14.45
C GLU A 74 -1.79 14.03 -15.40
N ARG A 75 -2.89 13.41 -15.00
CA ARG A 75 -4.11 13.34 -15.83
C ARG A 75 -4.85 14.66 -15.91
N GLU A 76 -5.03 15.35 -14.78
CA GLU A 76 -5.72 16.63 -14.71
C GLU A 76 -4.99 17.74 -15.51
N GLN A 77 -3.66 17.66 -15.60
CA GLN A 77 -2.85 18.65 -16.30
C GLN A 77 -2.61 18.30 -17.78
N GLY A 78 -3.24 17.23 -18.31
CA GLY A 78 -2.93 16.72 -19.66
C GLY A 78 -1.48 16.22 -19.78
N GLY A 79 -0.87 15.94 -18.64
CA GLY A 79 0.56 15.67 -18.51
C GLY A 79 0.97 14.23 -18.83
N ILE A 80 0.02 13.32 -19.04
CA ILE A 80 0.35 11.94 -19.46
C ILE A 80 1.02 11.99 -20.83
N ASP A 81 0.42 12.71 -21.80
CA ASP A 81 1.03 12.90 -23.11
C ASP A 81 2.39 13.62 -23.01
N GLY A 82 2.48 14.62 -22.14
CA GLY A 82 3.74 15.32 -21.85
C GLY A 82 4.79 14.44 -21.17
N LEU A 83 4.37 13.47 -20.37
CA LEU A 83 5.24 12.51 -19.71
C LEU A 83 5.77 11.47 -20.72
N LEU A 84 4.92 11.05 -21.67
CA LEU A 84 5.27 10.14 -22.77
C LEU A 84 6.25 10.79 -23.76
N LEU A 85 6.09 12.10 -24.02
CA LEU A 85 6.95 12.86 -24.92
C LEU A 85 8.25 13.32 -24.25
N ALA A 86 8.34 13.30 -22.93
CA ALA A 86 9.54 13.68 -22.21
C ALA A 86 10.58 12.53 -22.27
N PRO A 87 11.88 12.83 -22.42
CA PRO A 87 12.93 11.84 -22.34
C PRO A 87 13.15 11.40 -20.89
N VAL A 88 12.11 10.85 -20.26
CA VAL A 88 12.13 10.35 -18.89
C VAL A 88 12.39 8.85 -18.93
N ASP A 89 13.38 8.42 -18.16
CA ASP A 89 13.65 7.02 -17.90
C ASP A 89 12.41 6.37 -17.20
N GLN A 90 11.79 5.42 -17.85
CA GLN A 90 10.54 4.79 -17.43
C GLN A 90 10.70 4.02 -16.13
N THR A 91 11.83 3.33 -15.96
CA THR A 91 12.19 2.71 -14.67
C THR A 91 12.28 3.76 -13.55
N ALA A 92 12.81 4.97 -13.85
CA ALA A 92 12.86 6.05 -12.86
C ALA A 92 11.45 6.56 -12.48
N LEU A 93 10.51 6.59 -13.43
CA LEU A 93 9.12 6.94 -13.17
C LEU A 93 8.44 5.88 -12.28
N PHE A 94 8.58 4.59 -12.63
CA PHE A 94 8.07 3.49 -11.82
C PHE A 94 8.56 3.55 -10.38
N VAL A 95 9.88 3.63 -10.20
CA VAL A 95 10.51 3.69 -8.86
C VAL A 95 10.02 4.90 -8.08
N ALA A 96 9.85 6.05 -8.72
CA ALA A 96 9.34 7.25 -8.06
C ALA A 96 7.89 7.08 -7.60
N LYS A 97 7.02 6.51 -8.44
CA LYS A 97 5.60 6.28 -8.12
C LYS A 97 5.43 5.20 -7.05
N ALA A 98 6.17 4.09 -7.14
CA ALA A 98 6.19 3.06 -6.10
C ALA A 98 6.70 3.63 -4.77
N ALA A 99 7.78 4.41 -4.77
CA ALA A 99 8.28 5.07 -3.56
C ALA A 99 7.28 6.07 -2.97
N ALA A 100 6.58 6.85 -3.81
CA ALA A 100 5.53 7.76 -3.34
C ALA A 100 4.40 6.97 -2.65
N MET A 101 3.92 5.90 -3.27
CA MET A 101 2.86 5.05 -2.70
C MET A 101 3.31 4.39 -1.39
N PHE A 102 4.53 3.87 -1.33
CA PHE A 102 5.11 3.33 -0.10
C PHE A 102 5.11 4.35 1.04
N LEU A 103 5.53 5.58 0.77
CA LEU A 103 5.54 6.66 1.76
C LEU A 103 4.13 7.10 2.16
N PHE A 104 3.16 7.08 1.25
CA PHE A 104 1.77 7.39 1.58
C PHE A 104 1.19 6.32 2.50
N LEU A 105 1.40 5.03 2.21
CA LEU A 105 0.97 3.92 3.06
C LEU A 105 1.61 4.02 4.45
N THR A 106 2.92 4.24 4.53
CA THR A 106 3.62 4.42 5.80
C THR A 106 3.05 5.61 6.59
N ALA A 107 2.74 6.73 5.93
CA ALA A 107 2.12 7.88 6.58
C ALA A 107 0.72 7.58 7.12
N VAL A 108 -0.08 6.80 6.39
CA VAL A 108 -1.39 6.32 6.84
C VAL A 108 -1.24 5.42 8.06
N GLU A 109 -0.31 4.47 8.03
CA GLU A 109 -0.06 3.51 9.10
C GLU A 109 0.39 4.16 10.41
N LEU A 110 1.15 5.26 10.33
CA LEU A 110 1.53 6.03 11.53
C LEU A 110 0.31 6.50 12.35
N VAL A 111 -0.85 6.64 11.73
CA VAL A 111 -2.10 7.00 12.38
C VAL A 111 -3.04 5.81 12.52
N ALA A 112 -3.17 5.00 11.47
CA ALA A 112 -4.11 3.90 11.42
C ALA A 112 -3.74 2.75 12.38
N VAL A 113 -2.45 2.40 12.52
CA VAL A 113 -2.02 1.31 13.42
C VAL A 113 -2.23 1.66 14.89
N PRO A 114 -1.85 2.85 15.39
CA PRO A 114 -2.22 3.27 16.75
C PRO A 114 -3.74 3.34 16.96
N ALA A 115 -4.50 3.85 15.99
CA ALA A 115 -5.96 3.89 16.08
C ALA A 115 -6.57 2.48 16.15
N PHE A 116 -6.08 1.54 15.34
CA PHE A 116 -6.44 0.13 15.39
C PHE A 116 -6.16 -0.48 16.77
N ALA A 117 -4.95 -0.25 17.30
CA ALA A 117 -4.57 -0.76 18.62
C ALA A 117 -5.47 -0.24 19.73
N LEU A 118 -5.81 1.06 19.71
CA LEU A 118 -6.66 1.70 20.71
C LEU A 118 -8.12 1.27 20.63
N LEU A 119 -8.66 1.12 19.40
CA LEU A 119 -10.09 0.87 19.20
C LEU A 119 -10.43 -0.63 19.20
N LEU A 120 -9.54 -1.47 18.69
CA LEU A 120 -9.90 -2.86 18.39
C LEU A 120 -9.05 -3.92 19.09
N LEU A 121 -7.77 -3.66 19.37
CA LEU A 121 -6.86 -4.68 19.91
C LEU A 121 -6.72 -4.60 21.43
N GLY A 122 -6.80 -3.41 22.00
CA GLY A 122 -6.49 -3.20 23.41
C GLY A 122 -4.97 -3.18 23.73
N PRO A 123 -4.60 -3.18 25.03
CA PRO A 123 -3.20 -3.12 25.45
C PRO A 123 -2.46 -4.42 25.12
N GLY A 124 -1.37 -4.37 24.36
CA GLY A 124 -0.53 -5.56 24.12
C GLY A 124 0.38 -5.52 22.89
N LEU A 125 0.16 -4.57 21.98
CA LEU A 125 0.94 -4.49 20.73
C LEU A 125 2.44 -4.15 20.95
N GLY A 126 2.79 -3.58 22.10
CA GLY A 126 4.12 -3.00 22.35
C GLY A 126 5.28 -3.98 22.27
N GLY A 127 5.07 -5.25 22.61
CA GLY A 127 6.12 -6.27 22.59
C GLY A 127 6.44 -6.81 21.18
N ALA A 128 5.51 -6.68 20.22
CA ALA A 128 5.63 -7.22 18.87
C ALA A 128 5.76 -6.10 17.80
N LEU A 129 6.03 -4.88 18.22
CA LEU A 129 6.16 -3.73 17.30
C LEU A 129 7.22 -3.90 16.22
N PRO A 130 8.45 -4.40 16.50
CA PRO A 130 9.46 -4.57 15.47
C PRO A 130 9.04 -5.56 14.37
N GLU A 131 8.43 -6.67 14.76
CA GLU A 131 7.92 -7.70 13.86
C GLU A 131 6.76 -7.17 13.03
N LEU A 132 5.83 -6.47 13.66
CA LEU A 132 4.71 -5.83 12.96
C LEU A 132 5.22 -4.80 11.93
N LEU A 133 6.17 -3.94 12.31
CA LEU A 133 6.75 -2.96 11.39
C LEU A 133 7.47 -3.62 10.20
N ALA A 134 8.13 -4.77 10.42
CA ALA A 134 8.75 -5.52 9.33
C ALA A 134 7.70 -6.06 8.35
N VAL A 135 6.60 -6.63 8.85
CA VAL A 135 5.52 -7.13 7.99
C VAL A 135 4.80 -5.99 7.27
N LEU A 136 4.54 -4.86 7.95
CA LEU A 136 3.97 -3.66 7.33
C LEU A 136 4.88 -3.12 6.21
N ALA A 137 6.19 -3.04 6.44
CA ALA A 137 7.13 -2.55 5.43
C ALA A 137 7.17 -3.46 4.18
N LEU A 138 7.17 -4.79 4.35
CA LEU A 138 7.10 -5.73 3.24
C LEU A 138 5.74 -5.67 2.54
N GLY A 139 4.63 -5.71 3.27
CA GLY A 139 3.30 -5.55 2.69
C GLY A 139 3.16 -4.26 1.88
N ASN A 140 3.67 -3.15 2.42
CA ASN A 140 3.69 -1.86 1.71
C ASN A 140 4.55 -1.89 0.45
N LEU A 141 5.67 -2.61 0.45
CA LEU A 141 6.52 -2.73 -0.73
C LEU A 141 5.78 -3.46 -1.87
N GLY A 142 5.13 -4.59 -1.56
CA GLY A 142 4.32 -5.33 -2.52
C GLY A 142 3.14 -4.52 -3.05
N ILE A 143 2.39 -3.87 -2.15
CA ILE A 143 1.25 -3.01 -2.52
C ILE A 143 1.72 -1.82 -3.38
N ALA A 144 2.83 -1.18 -3.02
CA ALA A 144 3.35 -0.02 -3.73
C ALA A 144 3.86 -0.38 -5.13
N ALA A 145 4.58 -1.50 -5.28
CA ALA A 145 5.08 -1.96 -6.58
C ALA A 145 3.93 -2.31 -7.53
N LEU A 146 3.00 -3.17 -7.09
CA LEU A 146 1.83 -3.54 -7.89
C LEU A 146 0.89 -2.35 -8.11
N GLY A 147 0.70 -1.53 -7.08
CA GLY A 147 -0.11 -0.33 -7.17
C GLY A 147 0.40 0.66 -8.22
N ALA A 148 1.72 0.90 -8.27
CA ALA A 148 2.33 1.76 -9.28
C ALA A 148 2.15 1.20 -10.69
N LEU A 149 2.33 -0.12 -10.88
CA LEU A 149 2.11 -0.78 -12.16
C LEU A 149 0.65 -0.68 -12.61
N VAL A 150 -0.29 -1.05 -11.74
CA VAL A 150 -1.73 -1.02 -12.07
C VAL A 150 -2.21 0.41 -12.30
N ALA A 151 -1.73 1.38 -11.53
CA ALA A 151 -2.06 2.79 -11.72
C ALA A 151 -1.57 3.31 -13.09
N ALA A 152 -0.37 2.90 -13.53
CA ALA A 152 0.14 3.25 -14.86
C ALA A 152 -0.69 2.64 -15.98
N LEU A 153 -1.02 1.34 -15.90
CA LEU A 153 -1.90 0.65 -16.86
C LEU A 153 -3.29 1.30 -16.95
N ALA A 154 -3.81 1.77 -15.81
CA ALA A 154 -5.11 2.41 -15.76
C ALA A 154 -5.07 3.89 -16.19
N ALA A 155 -3.91 4.54 -16.16
CA ALA A 155 -3.77 5.99 -16.35
C ALA A 155 -4.30 6.49 -17.69
N GLU A 156 -4.15 5.73 -18.77
CA GLU A 156 -4.60 6.06 -20.14
C GLU A 156 -6.07 5.73 -20.38
N THR A 157 -6.72 5.01 -19.48
CA THR A 157 -8.09 4.56 -19.67
C THR A 157 -9.11 5.54 -19.06
N ARG A 158 -10.25 5.71 -19.73
CA ARG A 158 -11.37 6.51 -19.18
C ARG A 158 -12.02 5.87 -17.96
N ALA A 159 -11.90 4.56 -17.82
CA ALA A 159 -12.50 3.76 -16.74
C ALA A 159 -11.51 3.41 -15.62
N HIS A 160 -10.45 4.22 -15.42
CA HIS A 160 -9.37 3.93 -14.47
C HIS A 160 -9.86 3.63 -13.04
N GLU A 161 -10.91 4.32 -12.57
CA GLU A 161 -11.48 4.11 -11.23
C GLU A 161 -12.02 2.69 -11.03
N LEU A 162 -12.48 2.03 -12.10
CA LEU A 162 -12.93 0.65 -12.08
C LEU A 162 -11.79 -0.34 -12.32
N ILE A 163 -10.84 0.01 -13.17
CA ILE A 163 -9.74 -0.88 -13.56
C ILE A 163 -8.77 -1.07 -12.41
N VAL A 164 -8.48 0.00 -11.65
CA VAL A 164 -7.56 -0.09 -10.50
C VAL A 164 -8.00 -1.16 -9.51
N PRO A 165 -9.19 -1.11 -8.90
CA PRO A 165 -9.60 -2.16 -7.95
C PRO A 165 -9.76 -3.53 -8.63
N LEU A 166 -10.23 -3.59 -9.87
CA LEU A 166 -10.46 -4.84 -10.59
C LEU A 166 -9.17 -5.63 -10.81
N LEU A 167 -8.06 -4.96 -11.13
CA LEU A 167 -6.75 -5.59 -11.33
C LEU A 167 -5.97 -5.74 -10.02
N LEU A 168 -6.01 -4.73 -9.17
CA LEU A 168 -5.18 -4.68 -7.97
C LEU A 168 -5.62 -5.69 -6.92
N LEU A 169 -6.94 -5.81 -6.66
CA LEU A 169 -7.45 -6.69 -5.62
C LEU A 169 -7.05 -8.16 -5.83
N PRO A 170 -7.26 -8.78 -7.00
CA PRO A 170 -6.84 -10.17 -7.20
C PRO A 170 -5.32 -10.37 -7.09
N LEU A 171 -4.53 -9.41 -7.58
CA LEU A 171 -3.08 -9.49 -7.55
C LEU A 171 -2.53 -9.39 -6.11
N LEU A 172 -3.19 -8.63 -5.23
CA LEU A 172 -2.75 -8.46 -3.85
C LEU A 172 -3.22 -9.57 -2.90
N VAL A 173 -4.12 -10.48 -3.32
CA VAL A 173 -4.60 -11.58 -2.45
C VAL A 173 -3.46 -12.37 -1.82
N PRO A 174 -2.42 -12.82 -2.54
CA PRO A 174 -1.33 -13.58 -1.91
C PRO A 174 -0.54 -12.76 -0.86
N VAL A 175 -0.30 -11.47 -1.12
CA VAL A 175 0.35 -10.56 -0.16
C VAL A 175 -0.47 -10.44 1.10
N LEU A 176 -1.78 -10.22 0.96
CA LEU A 176 -2.68 -10.05 2.09
C LEU A 176 -2.77 -11.30 2.96
N ILE A 177 -2.85 -12.48 2.33
CA ILE A 177 -2.86 -13.74 3.07
C ILE A 177 -1.55 -13.88 3.86
N ALA A 178 -0.40 -13.63 3.23
CA ALA A 178 0.89 -13.74 3.88
C ALA A 178 1.05 -12.71 5.01
N CYS A 179 0.63 -11.47 4.79
CA CYS A 179 0.64 -10.42 5.81
C CYS A 179 -0.29 -10.74 6.98
N ALA A 180 -1.51 -11.20 6.71
CA ALA A 180 -2.47 -11.56 7.75
C ALA A 180 -1.95 -12.73 8.60
N GLN A 181 -1.43 -13.77 7.96
CA GLN A 181 -0.86 -14.93 8.65
C GLN A 181 0.41 -14.58 9.44
N ALA A 182 1.25 -13.67 8.93
CA ALA A 182 2.43 -13.21 9.65
C ALA A 182 2.08 -12.37 10.90
N THR A 183 0.97 -11.62 10.85
CA THR A 183 0.55 -10.74 11.95
C THR A 183 -0.42 -11.38 12.93
N GLU A 184 -1.09 -12.46 12.57
CA GLU A 184 -2.04 -13.16 13.44
C GLU A 184 -1.45 -13.53 14.82
N PRO A 185 -0.26 -14.20 14.92
CA PRO A 185 0.31 -14.55 16.21
C PRO A 185 0.70 -13.30 17.04
N LEU A 186 1.10 -12.22 16.37
CA LEU A 186 1.43 -10.96 17.02
C LEU A 186 0.19 -10.32 17.66
N MET A 187 -0.99 -10.51 17.06
CA MET A 187 -2.27 -10.03 17.57
C MET A 187 -2.80 -10.89 18.73
N ARG A 188 -2.38 -12.14 18.83
CA ARG A 188 -2.70 -13.02 20.00
C ARG A 188 -1.78 -12.81 21.18
N GLN A 189 -0.75 -11.97 21.04
CA GLN A 189 0.29 -11.77 22.07
C GLN A 189 1.02 -13.08 22.43
N GLU A 190 1.05 -14.03 21.52
CA GLU A 190 1.83 -15.25 21.65
C GLU A 190 3.32 -14.96 21.41
N ALA A 191 4.19 -15.79 21.99
CA ALA A 191 5.62 -15.69 21.72
C ALA A 191 5.87 -15.79 20.23
N VAL A 192 6.83 -15.00 19.71
CA VAL A 192 7.17 -14.89 18.27
C VAL A 192 7.02 -16.23 17.57
N ALA A 193 6.09 -16.32 16.65
CA ALA A 193 5.71 -17.55 16.01
C ALA A 193 6.91 -18.16 15.27
N GLU A 194 7.14 -19.45 15.44
CA GLU A 194 8.16 -20.22 14.68
C GLU A 194 8.03 -20.02 13.17
N ASP A 195 6.81 -19.71 12.68
CA ASP A 195 6.48 -19.51 11.29
C ASP A 195 6.70 -18.07 10.77
N LEU A 196 7.00 -17.08 11.61
CA LEU A 196 7.16 -15.68 11.16
C LEU A 196 8.26 -15.55 10.09
N GLY A 197 9.38 -16.23 10.28
CA GLY A 197 10.48 -16.25 9.30
C GLY A 197 10.05 -16.80 7.94
N ARG A 198 9.16 -17.78 7.92
CA ARG A 198 8.59 -18.36 6.69
C ARG A 198 7.72 -17.34 5.96
N TRP A 199 6.85 -16.63 6.65
CA TRP A 199 5.97 -15.62 6.06
C TRP A 199 6.75 -14.40 5.58
N ILE A 200 7.74 -13.93 6.32
CA ILE A 200 8.67 -12.88 5.88
C ILE A 200 9.44 -13.31 4.63
N GLY A 201 9.93 -14.56 4.60
CA GLY A 201 10.59 -15.10 3.42
C GLY A 201 9.67 -15.16 2.19
N LEU A 202 8.42 -15.55 2.37
CA LEU A 202 7.42 -15.63 1.31
C LEU A 202 7.04 -14.24 0.79
N LEU A 203 6.83 -13.27 1.69
CA LEU A 203 6.59 -11.86 1.33
C LEU A 203 7.78 -11.27 0.56
N SER A 204 9.00 -11.48 1.06
CA SER A 204 10.21 -10.99 0.39
C SER A 204 10.37 -11.60 -1.00
N LEU A 205 10.10 -12.89 -1.16
CA LEU A 205 10.13 -13.55 -2.47
C LEU A 205 9.08 -12.97 -3.41
N TYR A 206 7.86 -12.78 -2.91
CA TYR A 206 6.79 -12.15 -3.67
C TYR A 206 7.19 -10.75 -4.12
N ASP A 207 7.69 -9.92 -3.22
CA ASP A 207 8.11 -8.54 -3.52
C ASP A 207 9.20 -8.51 -4.60
N VAL A 208 10.22 -9.37 -4.49
CA VAL A 208 11.28 -9.45 -5.50
C VAL A 208 10.70 -9.83 -6.87
N VAL A 209 9.85 -10.86 -6.93
CA VAL A 209 9.23 -11.32 -8.18
C VAL A 209 8.39 -10.21 -8.81
N PHE A 210 7.51 -9.57 -8.01
CA PHE A 210 6.59 -8.57 -8.55
C PHE A 210 7.26 -7.22 -8.83
N VAL A 211 8.28 -6.83 -8.08
CA VAL A 211 9.10 -5.65 -8.42
C VAL A 211 9.82 -5.87 -9.76
N LEU A 212 10.46 -7.03 -9.96
CA LEU A 212 11.13 -7.34 -11.22
C LEU A 212 10.14 -7.40 -12.40
N LEU A 213 9.00 -8.05 -12.19
CA LEU A 213 7.94 -8.13 -13.21
C LEU A 213 7.39 -6.73 -13.52
N SER A 214 7.15 -5.91 -12.51
CA SER A 214 6.65 -4.55 -12.69
C SER A 214 7.62 -3.68 -13.46
N VAL A 215 8.92 -3.75 -13.16
CA VAL A 215 9.96 -3.04 -13.91
C VAL A 215 9.95 -3.49 -15.38
N ALA A 216 9.95 -4.80 -15.63
CA ALA A 216 9.96 -5.34 -17.01
C ALA A 216 8.72 -4.94 -17.81
N VAL A 217 7.54 -4.99 -17.18
CA VAL A 217 6.28 -4.59 -17.86
C VAL A 217 6.24 -3.08 -18.07
N PHE A 218 6.76 -2.31 -17.12
CA PHE A 218 6.77 -0.85 -17.23
C PHE A 218 7.66 -0.36 -18.36
N ASP A 219 8.84 -0.97 -18.54
CA ASP A 219 9.73 -0.67 -19.66
C ASP A 219 9.05 -0.99 -21.02
N PHE A 220 8.32 -2.11 -21.09
CA PHE A 220 7.60 -2.50 -22.31
C PHE A 220 6.37 -1.59 -22.62
N LEU A 221 5.70 -1.07 -21.58
CA LEU A 221 4.47 -0.29 -21.75
C LEU A 221 4.71 1.05 -22.46
N PHE A 222 5.90 1.59 -22.36
CA PHE A 222 6.25 2.92 -22.83
C PHE A 222 7.33 2.92 -23.96
N GLU A 223 7.64 1.74 -24.53
CA GLU A 223 8.59 1.62 -25.67
C GLU A 223 7.95 1.92 -27.04
N ASP A 224 6.62 2.08 -27.16
CA ASP A 224 5.89 2.45 -28.37
C ASP A 224 5.54 3.96 -28.36
#